data_9139c57df0cc6ad97879195d30edc6fa
#
_entry.id   9139c57df0cc6ad97879195d30edc6fa
#
_cell.length_a   1.000
_cell.length_b   1.000
_cell.length_c   1.000
_cell.angle_alpha   90.00
_cell.angle_beta   90.00
_cell.angle_gamma   90.00
#
_symmetry.space_group_name_H-M   'P 1'
#
loop_
_entity.id
_entity.type
_entity.pdbx_description
1 polymer ?
#
loop_
_entity_poly.entity_id
_entity_poly.type
_entity_poly.pdbx_seq_one_letter_code
_entity_poly.pdbx_strand_id
1 'polypeptide(L)'
;MSDREDRLSKDEHARILQERIIPENRLDAATSQDKPSAIILAGQPGAGKASLVRAAEIEFGYDVVAVDPDDLRRFHPQVKRFQEQSPYDWSQKTNSDAGQWARELRDVAIEGRKNVIVDT
;
A
#
# COMPACT_ATOMS: atom_id res chain seq x y z
N MET A 1 13.30 20.18 -8.89
CA MET A 1 13.71 19.13 -7.94
C MET A 1 13.40 17.75 -8.51
N SER A 2 14.34 16.85 -8.42
CA SER A 2 14.13 15.51 -8.93
C SER A 2 13.53 14.61 -7.84
N ASP A 3 12.85 13.55 -8.28
CA ASP A 3 12.31 12.54 -7.36
C ASP A 3 13.41 11.88 -6.54
N ARG A 4 14.66 11.96 -6.98
CA ARG A 4 15.79 11.37 -6.28
C ARG A 4 16.01 11.94 -4.89
N GLU A 5 15.71 13.22 -4.71
CA GLU A 5 15.93 13.89 -3.41
C GLU A 5 14.92 13.45 -2.36
N ASP A 6 13.75 13.04 -2.82
CA ASP A 6 12.66 12.64 -1.93
C ASP A 6 12.58 11.13 -1.75
N ARG A 7 13.31 10.39 -2.60
CA ARG A 7 13.31 8.94 -2.57
C ARG A 7 14.22 8.42 -1.47
N LEU A 8 13.75 7.42 -0.76
CA LEU A 8 14.55 6.74 0.26
C LEU A 8 15.68 5.93 -0.37
N SER A 9 16.73 5.67 0.40
CA SER A 9 17.75 4.71 -0.01
C SER A 9 17.11 3.32 -0.16
N LYS A 10 17.73 2.46 -0.97
CA LYS A 10 17.23 1.10 -1.17
C LYS A 10 17.14 0.33 0.15
N ASP A 11 18.14 0.51 1.02
CA ASP A 11 18.15 -0.19 2.31
C ASP A 11 17.02 0.29 3.22
N GLU A 12 16.81 1.59 3.30
CA GLU A 12 15.75 2.14 4.13
C GLU A 12 14.36 1.77 3.59
N HIS A 13 14.19 1.85 2.27
CA HIS A 13 12.94 1.45 1.62
C HIS A 13 12.61 -0.01 1.94
N ALA A 14 13.59 -0.91 1.79
CA ALA A 14 13.40 -2.33 2.06
C ALA A 14 13.15 -2.60 3.54
N ARG A 15 13.86 -1.90 4.42
CA ARG A 15 13.68 -2.05 5.86
C ARG A 15 12.26 -1.69 6.30
N ILE A 16 11.75 -0.57 5.81
CA ILE A 16 10.40 -0.12 6.14
C ILE A 16 9.36 -1.14 5.63
N LEU A 17 9.56 -1.66 4.42
CA LEU A 17 8.68 -2.68 3.89
C LEU A 17 8.62 -3.89 4.82
N GLN A 18 9.77 -4.43 5.21
CA GLN A 18 9.85 -5.66 5.99
C GLN A 18 9.43 -5.46 7.45
N GLU A 19 9.81 -4.35 8.05
CA GLU A 19 9.61 -4.16 9.49
C GLU A 19 8.27 -3.51 9.82
N ARG A 20 7.67 -2.76 8.89
CA ARG A 20 6.47 -2.00 9.16
C ARG A 20 5.32 -2.31 8.22
N ILE A 21 5.54 -2.25 6.91
CA ILE A 21 4.44 -2.34 5.95
C ILE A 21 3.84 -3.75 5.92
N ILE A 22 4.69 -4.76 5.81
CA ILE A 22 4.23 -6.15 5.76
C ILE A 22 3.48 -6.52 7.04
N PRO A 23 4.02 -6.26 8.25
CA PRO A 23 3.28 -6.60 9.47
C PRO A 23 1.97 -5.83 9.63
N GLU A 24 1.96 -4.53 9.32
CA GLU A 24 0.77 -3.71 9.52
C GLU A 24 -0.32 -3.95 8.49
N ASN A 25 0.03 -4.52 7.33
CA ASN A 25 -0.94 -4.81 6.28
C ASN A 25 -1.40 -6.27 6.28
N ARG A 26 -1.17 -6.98 7.37
CA ARG A 26 -1.70 -8.31 7.63
C ARG A 26 -1.22 -9.39 6.65
N LEU A 27 -0.07 -9.19 6.04
CA LEU A 27 0.44 -10.17 5.08
C LEU A 27 0.64 -11.54 5.75
N ASP A 28 1.25 -11.53 6.94
CA ASP A 28 1.53 -12.78 7.67
C ASP A 28 0.27 -13.38 8.28
N ALA A 29 -0.74 -12.56 8.58
CA ALA A 29 -1.99 -13.02 9.17
C ALA A 29 -2.94 -13.61 8.13
N ALA A 30 -2.82 -13.20 6.87
CA ALA A 30 -3.68 -13.73 5.82
C ALA A 30 -3.31 -15.17 5.48
N THR A 31 -4.33 -15.97 5.20
CA THR A 31 -4.16 -17.40 4.92
C THR A 31 -3.79 -17.62 3.46
N SER A 32 -2.89 -18.57 3.20
CA SER A 32 -2.60 -19.00 1.82
C SER A 32 -3.79 -19.80 1.28
N GLN A 33 -4.21 -19.48 0.09
CA GLN A 33 -5.38 -20.07 -0.56
C GLN A 33 -4.97 -21.04 -1.66
N ASP A 34 -5.74 -22.10 -1.85
CA ASP A 34 -5.56 -22.98 -3.01
C ASP A 34 -5.91 -22.22 -4.32
N LYS A 35 -6.93 -21.39 -4.25
CA LYS A 35 -7.38 -20.58 -5.38
C LYS A 35 -7.50 -19.12 -4.93
N PRO A 36 -6.37 -18.42 -4.83
CA PRO A 36 -6.40 -17.04 -4.37
C PRO A 36 -7.16 -16.14 -5.34
N SER A 37 -7.84 -15.14 -4.81
CA SER A 37 -8.61 -14.16 -5.58
C SER A 37 -7.99 -12.79 -5.44
N ALA A 38 -8.09 -12.00 -6.50
CA ALA A 38 -7.66 -10.60 -6.49
C ALA A 38 -8.82 -9.74 -6.97
N ILE A 39 -9.10 -8.69 -6.21
CA ILE A 39 -10.08 -7.67 -6.59
C ILE A 39 -9.31 -6.39 -6.86
N ILE A 40 -9.48 -5.83 -8.04
CA ILE A 40 -8.85 -4.57 -8.43
C ILE A 40 -9.93 -3.48 -8.42
N LEU A 41 -9.70 -2.45 -7.61
CA LEU A 41 -10.61 -1.31 -7.53
C LEU A 41 -9.97 -0.12 -8.23
N ALA A 42 -10.68 0.45 -9.18
CA ALA A 42 -10.23 1.62 -9.91
C ALA A 42 -11.29 2.72 -9.77
N GLY A 43 -10.84 3.97 -9.77
CA GLY A 43 -11.77 5.08 -9.69
C GLY A 43 -11.18 6.29 -9.02
N GLN A 44 -11.95 7.37 -9.01
CA GLN A 44 -11.56 8.62 -8.40
C GLN A 44 -11.65 8.52 -6.88
N PRO A 45 -10.72 9.17 -6.16
CA PRO A 45 -10.84 9.28 -4.71
C PRO A 45 -12.19 9.91 -4.33
N GLY A 46 -12.85 9.35 -3.33
CA GLY A 46 -14.13 9.86 -2.88
C GLY A 46 -15.35 9.34 -3.62
N ALA A 47 -15.17 8.47 -4.60
CA ALA A 47 -16.27 7.91 -5.38
C ALA A 47 -16.82 6.61 -4.78
N GLY A 48 -16.81 6.49 -3.44
CA GLY A 48 -17.33 5.31 -2.76
C GLY A 48 -16.35 4.14 -2.69
N LYS A 49 -15.09 4.36 -3.01
CA LYS A 49 -14.06 3.32 -2.99
C LYS A 49 -13.90 2.69 -1.61
N ALA A 50 -13.94 3.50 -0.56
CA ALA A 50 -13.80 3.00 0.81
C ALA A 50 -14.90 1.99 1.16
N SER A 51 -16.13 2.24 0.69
CA SER A 51 -17.24 1.32 0.91
C SER A 51 -17.04 0.02 0.15
N LEU A 52 -16.50 0.10 -1.08
CA LEU A 52 -16.21 -1.08 -1.89
C LEU A 52 -15.10 -1.93 -1.27
N VAL A 53 -14.06 -1.29 -0.75
CA VAL A 53 -12.99 -2.00 -0.05
C VAL A 53 -13.55 -2.75 1.16
N ARG A 54 -14.38 -2.08 1.95
CA ARG A 54 -14.98 -2.71 3.12
C ARG A 54 -15.87 -3.88 2.74
N ALA A 55 -16.69 -3.73 1.70
CA ALA A 55 -17.54 -4.81 1.24
C ALA A 55 -16.71 -6.01 0.77
N ALA A 56 -15.61 -5.76 0.07
CA ALA A 56 -14.71 -6.81 -0.38
C ALA A 56 -14.02 -7.51 0.79
N GLU A 57 -13.59 -6.75 1.80
CA GLU A 57 -13.00 -7.33 3.00
C GLU A 57 -13.96 -8.26 3.72
N ILE A 58 -15.22 -7.84 3.82
CA ILE A 58 -16.27 -8.66 4.44
C ILE A 58 -16.49 -9.94 3.63
N GLU A 59 -16.54 -9.83 2.32
CA GLU A 59 -16.73 -10.98 1.43
C GLU A 59 -15.62 -12.02 1.61
N PHE A 60 -14.38 -11.57 1.83
CA PHE A 60 -13.26 -12.46 2.09
C PHE A 60 -13.18 -12.90 3.56
N GLY A 61 -14.11 -12.48 4.41
CA GLY A 61 -14.04 -12.75 5.84
C GLY A 61 -12.84 -12.11 6.50
N TYR A 62 -12.40 -10.99 5.99
CA TYR A 62 -11.20 -10.25 6.41
C TYR A 62 -9.88 -11.02 6.19
N ASP A 63 -9.92 -12.15 5.50
CA ASP A 63 -8.74 -12.94 5.18
C ASP A 63 -8.20 -12.49 3.82
N VAL A 64 -7.62 -11.30 3.80
CA VAL A 64 -7.20 -10.62 2.59
C VAL A 64 -6.14 -9.57 2.91
N VAL A 65 -5.27 -9.32 1.94
CA VAL A 65 -4.28 -8.24 2.02
C VAL A 65 -4.78 -7.08 1.16
N ALA A 66 -4.98 -5.92 1.77
CA ALA A 66 -5.39 -4.72 1.04
C ALA A 66 -4.15 -3.90 0.68
N VAL A 67 -4.02 -3.54 -0.60
CA VAL A 67 -2.89 -2.77 -1.11
C VAL A 67 -3.41 -1.44 -1.63
N ASP A 68 -3.06 -0.36 -0.94
CA ASP A 68 -3.48 1.01 -1.28
C ASP A 68 -2.26 1.92 -1.26
N PRO A 69 -1.79 2.38 -2.45
CA PRO A 69 -0.61 3.26 -2.49
C PRO A 69 -0.79 4.54 -1.69
N ASP A 70 -2.01 5.10 -1.64
CA ASP A 70 -2.25 6.33 -0.89
C ASP A 70 -2.05 6.13 0.61
N ASP A 71 -2.50 4.98 1.13
CA ASP A 71 -2.29 4.65 2.54
C ASP A 71 -0.82 4.43 2.87
N LEU A 72 -0.06 3.89 1.93
CA LEU A 72 1.35 3.57 2.16
C LEU A 72 2.24 4.81 2.26
N ARG A 73 1.75 5.98 1.84
CA ARG A 73 2.50 7.23 1.99
C ARG A 73 2.84 7.54 3.44
N ARG A 74 2.01 7.10 4.38
CA ARG A 74 2.21 7.35 5.82
C ARG A 74 3.47 6.68 6.38
N PHE A 75 4.01 5.69 5.69
CA PHE A 75 5.22 5.01 6.12
C PHE A 75 6.51 5.76 5.76
N HIS A 76 6.41 6.79 4.92
CA HIS A 76 7.58 7.59 4.59
C HIS A 76 8.01 8.38 5.83
N PRO A 77 9.29 8.27 6.26
CA PRO A 77 9.71 8.89 7.52
C PRO A 77 9.61 10.41 7.53
N GLN A 78 9.55 11.04 6.37
CA GLN A 78 9.47 12.49 6.27
C GLN A 78 8.07 12.99 5.85
N VAL A 79 7.06 12.12 5.92
CA VAL A 79 5.72 12.49 5.45
C VAL A 79 5.16 13.73 6.17
N LYS A 80 5.35 13.81 7.48
CA LYS A 80 4.86 14.96 8.24
C LYS A 80 5.56 16.24 7.83
N ARG A 81 6.87 16.18 7.62
CA ARG A 81 7.64 17.33 7.17
C ARG A 81 7.16 17.80 5.80
N PHE A 82 6.94 16.87 4.88
CA PHE A 82 6.44 17.20 3.55
C PHE A 82 5.06 17.84 3.63
N GLN A 83 4.18 17.31 4.48
CA GLN A 83 2.83 17.87 4.66
C GLN A 83 2.88 19.31 5.18
N GLU A 84 3.81 19.59 6.09
CA GLU A 84 3.97 20.92 6.67
C GLU A 84 4.60 21.90 5.69
N GLN A 85 5.64 21.47 4.96
CA GLN A 85 6.41 22.34 4.07
C GLN A 85 5.81 22.46 2.68
N SER A 86 5.04 21.48 2.24
CA SER A 86 4.50 21.42 0.89
C SER A 86 3.06 20.91 0.92
N PRO A 87 2.12 21.69 1.50
CA PRO A 87 0.75 21.20 1.72
C PRO A 87 0.00 20.83 0.47
N TYR A 88 0.40 21.34 -0.69
CA TYR A 88 -0.31 21.07 -1.96
C TYR A 88 0.33 19.93 -2.77
N ASP A 89 1.60 19.62 -2.56
CA ASP A 89 2.31 18.63 -3.37
C ASP A 89 3.10 17.61 -2.57
N TRP A 90 2.83 17.50 -1.26
CA TRP A 90 3.51 16.50 -0.41
C TRP A 90 3.30 15.07 -0.91
N SER A 91 2.13 14.79 -1.49
CA SER A 91 1.84 13.46 -1.99
C SER A 91 2.77 13.07 -3.13
N GLN A 92 3.15 14.03 -3.98
CA GLN A 92 4.10 13.77 -5.06
C GLN A 92 5.48 13.41 -4.51
N LYS A 93 5.86 13.99 -3.38
CA LYS A 93 7.16 13.73 -2.77
C LYS A 93 7.27 12.32 -2.19
N THR A 94 6.16 11.70 -1.84
CA THR A 94 6.13 10.32 -1.33
C THR A 94 5.76 9.30 -2.39
N ASN A 95 5.47 9.75 -3.61
CA ASN A 95 4.88 8.94 -4.66
C ASN A 95 5.76 7.76 -5.09
N SER A 96 7.05 8.01 -5.25
CA SER A 96 7.98 7.00 -5.72
C SER A 96 8.04 5.81 -4.77
N ASP A 97 8.25 6.06 -3.49
CA ASP A 97 8.32 4.99 -2.50
C ASP A 97 6.97 4.33 -2.26
N ALA A 98 5.90 5.11 -2.15
CA ALA A 98 4.57 4.55 -1.91
C ALA A 98 4.12 3.65 -3.06
N GLY A 99 4.35 4.06 -4.29
CA GLY A 99 4.02 3.24 -5.47
C GLY A 99 4.82 1.96 -5.53
N GLN A 100 6.11 2.04 -5.22
CA GLN A 100 6.97 0.88 -5.22
C GLN A 100 6.62 -0.08 -4.08
N TRP A 101 6.34 0.43 -2.88
CA TRP A 101 5.89 -0.39 -1.76
C TRP A 101 4.59 -1.12 -2.10
N ALA A 102 3.66 -0.43 -2.79
CA ALA A 102 2.40 -1.06 -3.19
C ALA A 102 2.64 -2.24 -4.11
N ARG A 103 3.51 -2.08 -5.10
CA ARG A 103 3.85 -3.18 -6.02
C ARG A 103 4.54 -4.32 -5.29
N GLU A 104 5.47 -4.01 -4.39
CA GLU A 104 6.20 -5.02 -3.64
C GLU A 104 5.28 -5.78 -2.68
N LEU A 105 4.40 -5.07 -1.98
CA LEU A 105 3.43 -5.71 -1.09
C LEU A 105 2.49 -6.62 -1.88
N ARG A 106 1.99 -6.15 -3.02
CA ARG A 106 1.15 -6.94 -3.89
C ARG A 106 1.86 -8.21 -4.35
N ASP A 107 3.11 -8.08 -4.78
CA ASP A 107 3.86 -9.22 -5.31
C ASP A 107 4.14 -10.27 -4.24
N VAL A 108 4.49 -9.84 -3.03
CA VAL A 108 4.71 -10.77 -1.92
C VAL A 108 3.40 -11.47 -1.54
N ALA A 109 2.28 -10.74 -1.55
CA ALA A 109 0.98 -11.34 -1.27
C ALA A 109 0.60 -12.39 -2.32
N ILE A 110 0.85 -12.09 -3.59
CA ILE A 110 0.59 -13.03 -4.68
C ILE A 110 1.46 -14.28 -4.55
N GLU A 111 2.76 -14.12 -4.27
CA GLU A 111 3.65 -15.25 -4.05
C GLU A 111 3.20 -16.11 -2.87
N GLY A 112 2.66 -15.49 -1.83
CA GLY A 112 2.13 -16.20 -0.67
C GLY A 112 0.74 -16.78 -0.89
N ARG A 113 0.17 -16.63 -2.08
CA ARG A 113 -1.16 -17.13 -2.46
C ARG A 113 -2.27 -16.55 -1.57
N LYS A 114 -2.11 -15.30 -1.18
CA LYS A 114 -3.10 -14.59 -0.36
C LYS A 114 -4.18 -13.99 -1.26
N ASN A 115 -5.38 -13.83 -0.71
CA ASN A 115 -6.39 -12.98 -1.35
C ASN A 115 -5.93 -11.53 -1.28
N VAL A 116 -6.16 -10.75 -2.33
CA VAL A 116 -5.63 -9.38 -2.43
C VAL A 116 -6.72 -8.43 -2.93
N ILE A 117 -6.81 -7.27 -2.31
CA ILE A 117 -7.58 -6.14 -2.83
C ILE A 117 -6.56 -5.09 -3.24
N VAL A 118 -6.56 -4.73 -4.52
CA VAL A 118 -5.63 -3.71 -5.05
C VAL A 118 -6.41 -2.46 -5.37
N ASP A 119 -6.11 -1.40 -4.65
CA ASP A 119 -6.69 -0.08 -4.87
C ASP A 119 -5.74 0.71 -5.78
N THR A 120 -6.21 1.07 -6.96
CA THR A 120 -5.38 1.77 -7.95
C THR A 120 -5.81 3.21 -8.17
#